data_8a937df9168b24db6f42b424184e348c
#
_entry.id   8a937df9168b24db6f42b424184e348c
#
_cell.length_a   1.000
_cell.length_b   1.000
_cell.length_c   1.000
_cell.angle_alpha   90.00
_cell.angle_beta   90.00
_cell.angle_gamma   90.00
#
_symmetry.space_group_name_H-M   'P 1'
#
loop_
_entity.id
_entity.type
_entity.pdbx_description
1 polymer ?
#
loop_
_entity_poly.entity_id
_entity_poly.type
_entity_poly.pdbx_seq_one_letter_code
_entity_poly.pdbx_strand_id
1 'polypeptide(L)'
;RRGMKGYFAIGAEGISKPMNLGALMRTANAFGASFVFSVNAEDRTKAAYKSDTSRTFKTVPYYQWESIDEIVLPRECQMVGIELTDDAVDLPEFKHPRMAAYVLGPERGNLSDAAQERCDFIVKIPMKFCVNVGVAGALIMYDRLINRGRFPDRPVMPGGPTAQEMAKFSV
;
A
#
# COMPACT_ATOMS: atom_id res chain seq x y z
N ARG A 1 -19.61 -19.39 6.23
CA ARG A 1 -18.43 -18.94 7.03
C ARG A 1 -18.06 -17.54 6.56
N ARG A 2 -18.26 -16.53 7.39
CA ARG A 2 -17.67 -15.20 7.16
C ARG A 2 -16.15 -15.40 7.14
N GLY A 3 -15.54 -15.33 5.96
CA GLY A 3 -14.09 -15.39 5.83
C GLY A 3 -13.48 -14.30 6.71
N MET A 4 -12.39 -14.61 7.45
CA MET A 4 -11.68 -13.63 8.26
C MET A 4 -11.34 -12.41 7.39
N LYS A 5 -11.67 -11.22 7.89
CA LYS A 5 -11.27 -9.97 7.23
C LYS A 5 -9.75 -9.95 7.14
N GLY A 6 -9.22 -9.69 5.96
CA GLY A 6 -7.81 -9.40 5.81
C GLY A 6 -7.46 -8.06 6.42
N TYR A 7 -6.17 -7.80 6.57
CA TYR A 7 -5.63 -6.50 6.97
C TYR A 7 -4.43 -6.14 6.09
N PHE A 8 -4.03 -4.89 6.14
CA PHE A 8 -2.81 -4.47 5.50
C PHE A 8 -2.10 -3.37 6.29
N ALA A 9 -0.80 -3.34 6.10
CA ALA A 9 0.06 -2.23 6.48
C ALA A 9 0.69 -1.63 5.22
N ILE A 10 1.15 -0.40 5.32
CA ILE A 10 1.87 0.27 4.24
C ILE A 10 3.00 1.11 4.83
N GLY A 11 4.12 1.12 4.16
CA GLY A 11 5.28 1.89 4.57
C GLY A 11 6.19 2.25 3.42
N ALA A 12 7.30 2.89 3.74
CA ALA A 12 8.30 3.30 2.79
C ALA A 12 9.71 3.12 3.34
N GLU A 13 10.61 2.67 2.47
CA GLU A 13 12.03 2.62 2.74
C GLU A 13 12.69 3.94 2.31
N GLY A 14 13.59 4.46 3.14
CA GLY A 14 14.40 5.63 2.82
C GLY A 14 13.61 6.93 2.63
N ILE A 15 12.43 7.04 3.23
CA ILE A 15 11.60 8.25 3.08
C ILE A 15 12.30 9.47 3.66
N SER A 16 12.47 10.50 2.84
CA SER A 16 13.27 11.67 3.18
C SER A 16 12.44 12.91 3.47
N LYS A 17 11.21 12.98 3.00
CA LYS A 17 10.34 14.14 3.14
C LYS A 17 9.22 13.91 4.15
N PRO A 18 9.19 14.67 5.26
CA PRO A 18 8.12 14.56 6.26
C PRO A 18 6.71 14.69 5.69
N MET A 19 6.54 15.55 4.68
CA MET A 19 5.26 15.76 4.00
C MET A 19 4.77 14.50 3.28
N ASN A 20 5.68 13.71 2.71
CA ASN A 20 5.34 12.45 2.03
C ASN A 20 4.90 11.39 3.05
N LEU A 21 5.58 11.30 4.19
CA LEU A 21 5.16 10.42 5.28
C LEU A 21 3.78 10.82 5.81
N GLY A 22 3.55 12.11 6.03
CA GLY A 22 2.26 12.62 6.48
C GLY A 22 1.13 12.33 5.49
N ALA A 23 1.36 12.49 4.19
CA ALA A 23 0.40 12.16 3.14
C ALA A 23 0.10 10.65 3.11
N LEU A 24 1.13 9.81 3.22
CA LEU A 24 0.98 8.35 3.27
C LEU A 24 0.16 7.93 4.49
N MET A 25 0.43 8.49 5.66
CA MET A 25 -0.31 8.19 6.89
C MET A 25 -1.79 8.60 6.82
N ARG A 26 -2.05 9.79 6.29
CA ARG A 26 -3.44 10.26 6.10
C ARG A 26 -4.21 9.35 5.16
N THR A 27 -3.61 8.98 4.04
CA THR A 27 -4.22 8.09 3.05
C THR A 27 -4.40 6.68 3.62
N ALA A 28 -3.41 6.16 4.34
CA ALA A 28 -3.47 4.87 5.01
C ALA A 28 -4.63 4.80 6.03
N ASN A 29 -4.80 5.86 6.81
CA ASN A 29 -5.94 5.97 7.73
C ASN A 29 -7.28 5.97 6.98
N ALA A 30 -7.38 6.72 5.88
CA ALA A 30 -8.59 6.79 5.06
C ALA A 30 -8.98 5.42 4.46
N PHE A 31 -7.98 4.62 4.05
CA PHE A 31 -8.20 3.28 3.49
C PHE A 31 -8.24 2.16 4.54
N GLY A 32 -8.09 2.47 5.81
CA GLY A 32 -8.21 1.50 6.90
C GLY A 32 -7.00 0.59 7.08
N ALA A 33 -5.79 1.09 6.82
CA ALA A 33 -4.57 0.37 7.14
C ALA A 33 -4.48 0.08 8.64
N SER A 34 -3.95 -1.08 9.00
CA SER A 34 -3.76 -1.46 10.41
C SER A 34 -2.60 -0.72 11.05
N PHE A 35 -1.56 -0.43 10.29
CA PHE A 35 -0.43 0.39 10.70
C PHE A 35 0.34 0.93 9.50
N VAL A 36 1.13 1.97 9.75
CA VAL A 36 2.08 2.55 8.80
C VAL A 36 3.48 2.34 9.34
N PHE A 37 4.46 2.19 8.47
CA PHE A 37 5.84 2.03 8.89
C PHE A 37 6.82 2.76 7.99
N SER A 38 8.00 3.01 8.51
CA SER A 38 9.16 3.44 7.73
C SER A 38 10.36 2.57 8.05
N VAL A 39 11.20 2.40 7.03
CA VAL A 39 12.47 1.71 7.13
C VAL A 39 13.56 2.67 6.71
N ASN A 40 14.60 2.80 7.51
CA ASN A 40 15.73 3.69 7.21
C ASN A 40 15.27 5.11 6.79
N ALA A 41 14.28 5.67 7.49
CA ALA A 41 13.84 7.03 7.24
C ALA A 41 14.94 8.04 7.60
N GLU A 42 15.05 9.13 6.83
CA GLU A 42 16.00 10.19 7.16
C GLU A 42 15.66 10.87 8.50
N ASP A 43 16.69 11.34 9.22
CA ASP A 43 16.56 11.89 10.57
C ASP A 43 15.57 13.05 10.65
N ARG A 44 15.52 13.91 9.64
CA ARG A 44 14.53 15.00 9.57
C ARG A 44 13.08 14.50 9.55
N THR A 45 12.83 13.37 8.90
CA THR A 45 11.50 12.76 8.85
C THR A 45 11.14 12.14 10.21
N LYS A 46 12.10 11.48 10.86
CA LYS A 46 11.95 10.96 12.22
C LYS A 46 11.69 12.07 13.23
N ALA A 47 12.42 13.19 13.12
CA ALA A 47 12.27 14.35 13.98
C ALA A 47 10.91 15.03 13.79
N ALA A 48 10.46 15.21 12.55
CA ALA A 48 9.15 15.77 12.25
C ALA A 48 8.01 14.96 12.85
N TYR A 49 8.09 13.63 12.81
CA TYR A 49 7.12 12.76 13.46
C TYR A 49 7.10 12.97 14.99
N LYS A 50 8.27 13.04 15.63
CA LYS A 50 8.38 13.25 17.09
C LYS A 50 7.84 14.62 17.54
N SER A 51 7.98 15.64 16.71
CA SER A 51 7.53 17.00 17.00
C SER A 51 6.09 17.30 16.56
N ASP A 52 5.50 16.45 15.73
CA ASP A 52 4.14 16.65 15.25
C ASP A 52 3.12 16.31 16.34
N THR A 53 2.52 17.36 16.88
CA THR A 53 1.40 17.29 17.82
C THR A 53 0.05 17.20 17.11
N SER A 54 0.04 17.16 15.77
CA SER A 54 -1.20 17.05 15.01
C SER A 54 -1.85 15.68 15.23
N ARG A 55 -3.19 15.66 15.22
CA ARG A 55 -3.96 14.45 15.51
C ARG A 55 -3.87 13.37 14.43
N THR A 56 -3.20 13.64 13.31
CA THR A 56 -3.11 12.73 12.16
C THR A 56 -2.35 11.44 12.50
N PHE A 57 -1.32 11.53 13.34
CA PHE A 57 -0.53 10.39 13.80
C PHE A 57 -1.19 9.57 14.92
N LYS A 58 -2.30 10.07 15.49
CA LYS A 58 -2.97 9.39 16.61
C LYS A 58 -3.97 8.33 16.16
N THR A 59 -4.30 8.28 14.88
CA THR A 59 -5.40 7.47 14.36
C THR A 59 -4.94 6.14 13.75
N VAL A 60 -3.70 6.06 13.30
CA VAL A 60 -3.09 4.83 12.78
C VAL A 60 -1.74 4.60 13.46
N PRO A 61 -1.45 3.40 14.00
CA PRO A 61 -0.15 3.09 14.60
C PRO A 61 0.97 3.29 13.59
N TYR A 62 2.10 3.84 14.05
CA TYR A 62 3.28 4.06 13.23
C TYR A 62 4.52 3.43 13.88
N TYR A 63 5.26 2.65 13.09
CA TYR A 63 6.48 1.97 13.51
C TYR A 63 7.66 2.41 12.65
N GLN A 64 8.83 2.49 13.27
CA GLN A 64 10.09 2.83 12.63
C GLN A 64 11.10 1.70 12.82
N TRP A 65 11.73 1.27 11.74
CA TRP A 65 12.84 0.34 11.77
C TRP A 65 14.05 0.95 11.07
N GLU A 66 15.23 0.65 11.55
CA GLU A 66 16.48 1.15 10.96
C GLU A 66 16.89 0.34 9.72
N SER A 67 16.49 -0.91 9.64
CA SER A 67 16.73 -1.74 8.45
C SER A 67 15.52 -2.63 8.14
N ILE A 68 15.47 -3.11 6.91
CA ILE A 68 14.43 -4.03 6.45
C ILE A 68 14.46 -5.36 7.21
N ASP A 69 15.64 -5.78 7.67
CA ASP A 69 15.84 -7.04 8.40
C ASP A 69 15.23 -7.01 9.81
N GLU A 70 15.09 -5.82 10.38
CA GLU A 70 14.48 -5.65 11.69
C GLU A 70 12.96 -5.77 11.70
N ILE A 71 12.33 -5.75 10.53
CA ILE A 71 10.87 -5.81 10.44
C ILE A 71 10.36 -7.15 10.95
N VAL A 72 9.51 -7.09 11.96
CA VAL A 72 8.76 -8.24 12.45
C VAL A 72 7.30 -8.07 12.05
N LEU A 73 6.85 -8.89 11.12
CA LEU A 73 5.45 -8.91 10.68
C LEU A 73 4.67 -10.01 11.40
N PRO A 74 3.36 -9.83 11.58
CA PRO A 74 2.50 -10.90 12.05
C PRO A 74 2.62 -12.15 11.16
N ARG A 75 2.40 -13.32 11.76
CA ARG A 75 2.44 -14.59 11.04
C ARG A 75 1.52 -14.57 9.82
N GLU A 76 1.98 -15.12 8.69
CA GLU A 76 1.29 -15.18 7.41
C GLU A 76 1.07 -13.81 6.72
N CYS A 77 1.63 -12.72 7.26
CA CYS A 77 1.65 -11.44 6.57
C CYS A 77 2.71 -11.47 5.47
N GLN A 78 2.31 -11.25 4.24
CA GLN A 78 3.19 -11.23 3.07
C GLN A 78 3.66 -9.81 2.77
N MET A 79 4.96 -9.66 2.52
CA MET A 79 5.54 -8.38 2.14
C MET A 79 5.47 -8.19 0.63
N VAL A 80 4.98 -7.03 0.21
CA VAL A 80 4.81 -6.66 -1.19
C VAL A 80 5.60 -5.37 -1.45
N GLY A 81 6.69 -5.49 -2.20
CA GLY A 81 7.49 -4.35 -2.64
C GLY A 81 6.88 -3.67 -3.86
N ILE A 82 6.92 -2.35 -3.88
CA ILE A 82 6.46 -1.56 -5.02
C ILE A 82 7.67 -0.97 -5.72
N GLU A 83 8.00 -1.55 -6.87
CA GLU A 83 9.20 -1.18 -7.63
C GLU A 83 9.03 -1.46 -9.13
N LEU A 84 9.73 -0.69 -9.95
CA LEU A 84 9.77 -0.85 -11.40
C LEU A 84 10.90 -1.80 -11.79
N THR A 85 10.66 -3.10 -11.67
CA THR A 85 11.60 -4.14 -12.17
C THR A 85 10.97 -4.88 -13.35
N ASP A 86 11.80 -5.51 -14.17
CA ASP A 86 11.34 -6.19 -15.39
C ASP A 86 10.41 -7.37 -15.08
N ASP A 87 10.68 -8.06 -13.98
CA ASP A 87 9.94 -9.23 -13.50
C ASP A 87 8.81 -8.90 -12.52
N ALA A 88 8.61 -7.63 -12.21
CA ALA A 88 7.50 -7.20 -11.33
C ALA A 88 6.14 -7.46 -11.98
N VAL A 89 5.18 -7.89 -11.16
CA VAL A 89 3.79 -8.08 -11.57
C VAL A 89 3.11 -6.71 -11.76
N ASP A 90 2.40 -6.53 -12.85
CA ASP A 90 1.60 -5.31 -13.06
C ASP A 90 0.45 -5.24 -12.04
N LEU A 91 0.28 -4.08 -11.41
CA LEU A 91 -0.73 -3.89 -10.36
C LEU A 91 -2.15 -4.33 -10.77
N PRO A 92 -2.64 -4.06 -11.99
CA PRO A 92 -3.98 -4.51 -12.40
C PRO A 92 -4.16 -6.03 -12.45
N GLU A 93 -3.06 -6.78 -12.55
CA GLU A 93 -3.06 -8.25 -12.60
C GLU A 93 -2.74 -8.87 -11.24
N PHE A 94 -2.32 -8.06 -10.27
CA PHE A 94 -1.87 -8.55 -8.98
C PHE A 94 -3.02 -8.96 -8.07
N LYS A 95 -2.95 -10.19 -7.56
CA LYS A 95 -3.88 -10.69 -6.54
C LYS A 95 -3.35 -10.34 -5.16
N HIS A 96 -3.93 -9.34 -4.55
CA HIS A 96 -3.52 -8.89 -3.23
C HIS A 96 -3.66 -9.98 -2.16
N PRO A 97 -2.61 -10.25 -1.37
CA PRO A 97 -2.68 -11.17 -0.24
C PRO A 97 -3.72 -10.70 0.79
N ARG A 98 -4.33 -11.66 1.49
CA ARG A 98 -5.28 -11.33 2.56
C ARG A 98 -4.66 -10.49 3.65
N MET A 99 -3.43 -10.84 4.06
CA MET A 99 -2.62 -10.08 5.00
C MET A 99 -1.36 -9.63 4.28
N ALA A 100 -1.16 -8.33 4.17
CA ALA A 100 -0.07 -7.75 3.39
C ALA A 100 0.58 -6.56 4.08
N ALA A 101 1.89 -6.43 3.92
CA ALA A 101 2.64 -5.23 4.22
C ALA A 101 3.26 -4.69 2.93
N TYR A 102 2.78 -3.55 2.47
CA TYR A 102 3.30 -2.89 1.27
C TYR A 102 4.48 -2.00 1.64
N VAL A 103 5.57 -2.10 0.90
CA VAL A 103 6.74 -1.23 1.07
C VAL A 103 7.05 -0.49 -0.23
N LEU A 104 7.01 0.84 -0.15
CA LEU A 104 7.34 1.75 -1.23
C LEU A 104 8.83 2.12 -1.14
N GLY A 105 9.45 2.40 -2.29
CA GLY A 105 10.80 2.92 -2.34
C GLY A 105 10.91 4.40 -1.94
N PRO A 106 12.14 4.92 -1.88
CA PRO A 106 12.38 6.33 -1.57
C PRO A 106 11.89 7.25 -2.70
N GLU A 107 11.79 8.54 -2.40
CA GLU A 107 11.40 9.55 -3.40
C GLU A 107 12.41 9.66 -4.55
N ARG A 108 13.65 9.28 -4.30
CA ARG A 108 14.73 9.20 -5.30
C ARG A 108 15.46 7.89 -5.14
N GLY A 109 15.56 7.14 -6.22
CA GLY A 109 16.15 5.81 -6.23
C GLY A 109 15.12 4.70 -6.14
N ASN A 110 15.57 3.52 -5.81
CA ASN A 110 14.79 2.28 -5.83
C ASN A 110 14.74 1.68 -4.44
N LEU A 111 13.85 0.70 -4.24
CA LEU A 111 13.94 -0.20 -3.10
C LEU A 111 15.33 -0.86 -3.07
N SER A 112 15.95 -0.94 -1.89
CA SER A 112 17.20 -1.65 -1.73
C SER A 112 17.08 -3.12 -2.15
N ASP A 113 18.20 -3.71 -2.54
CA ASP A 113 18.24 -5.15 -2.89
C ASP A 113 17.77 -6.00 -1.70
N ALA A 114 18.19 -5.65 -0.48
CA ALA A 114 17.74 -6.31 0.74
C ALA A 114 16.21 -6.24 0.93
N ALA A 115 15.61 -5.08 0.63
CA ALA A 115 14.15 -4.93 0.70
C ALA A 115 13.45 -5.77 -0.37
N GLN A 116 13.99 -5.79 -1.59
CA GLN A 116 13.44 -6.62 -2.67
C GLN A 116 13.53 -8.11 -2.34
N GLU A 117 14.66 -8.57 -1.85
CA GLU A 117 14.86 -9.98 -1.41
C GLU A 117 13.94 -10.38 -0.26
N ARG A 118 13.59 -9.43 0.62
CA ARG A 118 12.68 -9.66 1.75
C ARG A 118 11.22 -9.75 1.31
N CYS A 119 10.86 -9.23 0.14
CA CYS A 119 9.50 -9.23 -0.37
C CYS A 119 9.08 -10.59 -0.92
N ASP A 120 7.86 -11.01 -0.61
CA ASP A 120 7.23 -12.19 -1.22
C ASP A 120 6.82 -11.89 -2.68
N PHE A 121 6.52 -10.64 -2.98
CA PHE A 121 6.13 -10.15 -4.30
C PHE A 121 6.71 -8.78 -4.57
N ILE A 122 7.05 -8.54 -5.84
CA ILE A 122 7.33 -7.19 -6.35
C ILE A 122 6.24 -6.84 -7.35
N VAL A 123 5.65 -5.67 -7.17
CA VAL A 123 4.55 -5.17 -7.98
C VAL A 123 4.91 -3.80 -8.54
N LYS A 124 4.60 -3.56 -9.79
CA LYS A 124 4.77 -2.27 -10.45
C LYS A 124 3.44 -1.64 -10.82
N ILE A 125 3.37 -0.33 -10.68
CA ILE A 125 2.28 0.47 -11.21
C ILE A 125 2.65 0.82 -12.65
N PRO A 126 1.89 0.38 -13.67
CA PRO A 126 2.23 0.68 -15.05
C PRO A 126 2.04 2.19 -15.32
N MET A 127 3.15 2.91 -15.44
CA MET A 127 3.20 4.36 -15.60
C MET A 127 4.30 4.76 -16.58
N LYS A 128 4.14 5.92 -17.21
CA LYS A 128 5.22 6.52 -18.02
C LYS A 128 6.32 7.17 -17.18
N PHE A 129 5.96 7.70 -16.01
CA PHE A 129 6.86 8.39 -15.08
C PHE A 129 6.52 8.01 -13.65
N CYS A 130 7.53 8.01 -12.78
CA CYS A 130 7.33 7.80 -11.36
C CYS A 130 6.47 8.91 -10.75
N VAL A 131 5.52 8.52 -9.92
CA VAL A 131 4.69 9.45 -9.15
C VAL A 131 5.22 9.60 -7.72
N ASN A 132 4.73 10.61 -7.02
CA ASN A 132 5.04 10.82 -5.61
C ASN A 132 4.69 9.56 -4.78
N VAL A 133 5.49 9.28 -3.76
CA VAL A 133 5.35 8.10 -2.89
C VAL A 133 3.96 8.02 -2.22
N GLY A 134 3.41 9.15 -1.81
CA GLY A 134 2.06 9.19 -1.24
C GLY A 134 0.99 8.86 -2.27
N VAL A 135 1.17 9.30 -3.53
CA VAL A 135 0.28 8.96 -4.65
C VAL A 135 0.39 7.48 -5.01
N ALA A 136 1.61 6.94 -5.11
CA ALA A 136 1.82 5.52 -5.34
C ALA A 136 1.14 4.66 -4.26
N GLY A 137 1.29 5.06 -3.00
CA GLY A 137 0.61 4.40 -1.88
C GLY A 137 -0.92 4.44 -2.00
N ALA A 138 -1.49 5.57 -2.41
CA ALA A 138 -2.93 5.70 -2.65
C ALA A 138 -3.41 4.74 -3.75
N LEU A 139 -2.68 4.63 -4.85
CA LEU A 139 -3.01 3.73 -5.96
C LEU A 139 -3.00 2.26 -5.51
N ILE A 140 -1.98 1.84 -4.77
CA ILE A 140 -1.89 0.49 -4.22
C ILE A 140 -3.06 0.19 -3.27
N MET A 141 -3.35 1.10 -2.36
CA MET A 141 -4.44 0.91 -1.39
C MET A 141 -5.81 0.90 -2.05
N TYR A 142 -6.02 1.73 -3.06
CA TYR A 142 -7.26 1.74 -3.83
C TYR A 142 -7.44 0.46 -4.65
N ASP A 143 -6.39 0.00 -5.35
CA ASP A 143 -6.43 -1.26 -6.09
C ASP A 143 -6.70 -2.45 -5.18
N ARG A 144 -6.05 -2.51 -4.02
CA ARG A 144 -6.35 -3.50 -2.99
C ARG A 144 -7.82 -3.44 -2.56
N LEU A 145 -8.35 -2.25 -2.33
CA LEU A 145 -9.73 -2.06 -1.92
C LEU A 145 -10.70 -2.64 -2.96
N ILE A 146 -10.47 -2.34 -4.25
CA ILE A 146 -11.28 -2.89 -5.34
C ILE A 146 -11.15 -4.40 -5.43
N ASN A 147 -9.92 -4.92 -5.37
CA ASN A 147 -9.64 -6.33 -5.52
C ASN A 147 -10.21 -7.17 -4.37
N ARG A 148 -10.17 -6.67 -3.14
CA ARG A 148 -10.58 -7.40 -1.94
C ARG A 148 -11.85 -6.91 -1.29
N GLY A 149 -12.36 -5.77 -1.72
CA GLY A 149 -13.59 -5.20 -1.19
C GLY A 149 -14.84 -5.90 -1.72
N ARG A 150 -15.95 -5.72 -1.01
CA ARG A 150 -17.28 -6.12 -1.46
C ARG A 150 -17.99 -4.88 -1.96
N PHE A 151 -17.77 -4.56 -3.21
CA PHE A 151 -18.46 -3.46 -3.87
C PHE A 151 -19.62 -3.99 -4.71
N PRO A 152 -20.66 -3.17 -4.90
CA PRO A 152 -21.66 -3.44 -5.92
C PRO A 152 -20.97 -3.61 -7.28
N ASP A 153 -21.50 -4.48 -8.10
CA ASP A 153 -21.02 -4.64 -9.46
C ASP A 153 -21.08 -3.31 -10.20
N ARG A 154 -20.05 -3.03 -10.98
CA ARG A 154 -20.06 -1.85 -11.84
C ARG A 154 -21.07 -2.05 -12.97
N PRO A 155 -21.84 -1.02 -13.32
CA PRO A 155 -22.67 -1.09 -14.50
C PRO A 155 -21.81 -1.34 -15.73
N VAL A 156 -22.34 -2.14 -16.67
CA VAL A 156 -21.67 -2.43 -17.96
C VAL A 156 -21.49 -1.16 -18.79
N MET A 157 -22.39 -0.19 -18.60
CA MET A 157 -22.34 1.15 -19.17
C MET A 157 -22.67 2.19 -18.11
N PRO A 158 -22.14 3.42 -18.18
CA PRO A 158 -22.52 4.48 -17.25
C PRO A 158 -24.03 4.65 -17.18
N GLY A 159 -24.61 4.54 -15.97
CA GLY A 159 -26.05 4.60 -15.73
C GLY A 159 -26.88 3.40 -16.20
N GLY A 160 -26.21 2.34 -16.68
CA GLY A 160 -26.85 1.11 -17.16
C GLY A 160 -26.90 -0.01 -16.11
N PRO A 161 -27.42 -1.19 -16.49
CA PRO A 161 -27.47 -2.35 -15.62
C PRO A 161 -26.08 -2.93 -15.33
N THR A 162 -25.94 -3.56 -14.19
CA THR A 162 -24.76 -4.36 -13.84
C THR A 162 -24.75 -5.68 -14.60
N ALA A 163 -23.59 -6.36 -14.65
CA ALA A 163 -23.48 -7.67 -15.27
C ALA A 163 -24.40 -8.73 -14.60
N GLN A 164 -24.60 -8.64 -13.28
CA GLN A 164 -25.53 -9.53 -12.57
C GLN A 164 -27.00 -9.25 -12.92
N GLU A 165 -27.35 -8.01 -13.09
CA GLU A 165 -28.70 -7.63 -13.52
C GLU A 165 -28.96 -8.09 -14.97
N MET A 166 -27.97 -7.92 -15.86
CA MET A 166 -28.08 -8.40 -17.25
C MET A 166 -28.21 -9.93 -17.32
N ALA A 167 -27.47 -10.67 -16.48
CA ALA A 167 -27.56 -12.12 -16.44
C ALA A 167 -28.96 -12.64 -16.07
N LYS A 168 -29.76 -11.87 -15.34
CA LYS A 168 -31.15 -12.23 -14.99
C LYS A 168 -32.12 -12.15 -16.16
N PHE A 169 -31.75 -11.45 -17.22
CA PHE A 169 -32.56 -11.29 -18.44
C PHE A 169 -32.10 -12.21 -19.59
N SER A 170 -31.04 -12.98 -19.36
CA SER A 170 -30.52 -13.94 -20.35
C SER A 170 -31.05 -15.34 -20.01
N VAL A 171 -32.36 -15.53 -20.17
CA VAL A 171 -33.02 -16.85 -20.11
C VAL A 171 -33.70 -17.09 -21.43
#